data_97eb082ef2f24341588e5e513946a116
#
_entry.id   97eb082ef2f24341588e5e513946a116
#
_cell.length_a   1.000
_cell.length_b   1.000
_cell.length_c   1.000
_cell.angle_alpha   90.00
_cell.angle_beta   90.00
_cell.angle_gamma   90.00
#
_symmetry.space_group_name_H-M   'P 1'
#
loop_
_entity.id
_entity.type
_entity.pdbx_description
1 polymer ?
#
loop_
_entity_poly.entity_id
_entity_poly.type
_entity_poly.pdbx_seq_one_letter_code
_entity_poly.pdbx_strand_id
1 'polypeptide(L)'
;MAVAASLFADHAKACTGISLTAVDGSRVVARTVEWAATPMQCGYMVCPRGHVFQSYTPTGDNGMKYTSLYGFVGIYTEYEPFVVEGVNE
;
A
#
# COMPACT_ATOMS: atom_id res chain seq x y z
N MET A 1 47.80 -0.20 4.75
CA MET A 1 46.78 -0.61 5.72
C MET A 1 45.40 -0.61 5.01
N ALA A 2 44.91 -1.75 4.63
CA ALA A 2 43.58 -1.88 4.03
C ALA A 2 42.55 -2.02 5.17
N VAL A 3 41.72 -1.02 5.36
CA VAL A 3 40.58 -1.10 6.26
C VAL A 3 39.49 -1.89 5.52
N ALA A 4 39.32 -3.14 5.88
CA ALA A 4 38.17 -3.92 5.47
C ALA A 4 36.95 -3.38 6.20
N ALA A 5 36.21 -2.49 5.57
CA ALA A 5 34.89 -2.15 5.96
C ALA A 5 34.02 -3.38 5.65
N SER A 6 33.77 -4.22 6.64
CA SER A 6 32.75 -5.25 6.57
C SER A 6 31.41 -4.52 6.50
N LEU A 7 30.92 -4.35 5.30
CA LEU A 7 29.55 -3.98 5.03
C LEU A 7 28.67 -5.14 5.49
N PHE A 8 28.23 -5.08 6.74
CA PHE A 8 27.01 -5.77 7.12
C PHE A 8 25.88 -5.04 6.38
N ALA A 9 25.68 -5.44 5.14
CA ALA A 9 24.43 -5.14 4.47
C ALA A 9 23.37 -5.97 5.19
N ASP A 10 22.81 -5.42 6.26
CA ASP A 10 21.48 -5.83 6.67
C ASP A 10 20.64 -5.68 5.42
N HIS A 11 20.11 -6.80 4.96
CA HIS A 11 19.20 -6.80 3.83
C HIS A 11 18.02 -5.94 4.25
N ALA A 12 18.03 -4.69 3.83
CA ALA A 12 16.91 -3.81 3.98
C ALA A 12 15.74 -4.46 3.25
N LYS A 13 14.84 -5.08 4.00
CA LYS A 13 13.59 -5.60 3.46
C LYS A 13 12.74 -4.40 3.12
N ALA A 14 12.70 -4.06 1.87
CA ALA A 14 11.94 -2.94 1.34
C ALA A 14 10.89 -3.46 0.36
N CYS A 15 9.76 -2.75 0.30
CA CYS A 15 8.72 -3.04 -0.69
C CYS A 15 9.27 -2.90 -2.11
N THR A 16 8.96 -3.85 -2.98
CA THR A 16 9.34 -3.83 -4.39
C THR A 16 8.10 -3.60 -5.24
N GLY A 17 8.14 -2.56 -6.08
CA GLY A 17 7.11 -2.28 -7.08
C GLY A 17 7.60 -2.61 -8.47
N ILE A 18 6.73 -3.16 -9.29
CA ILE A 18 6.96 -3.40 -10.72
C ILE A 18 5.80 -2.86 -11.53
N SER A 19 6.11 -2.32 -12.71
CA SER A 19 5.14 -1.90 -13.70
C SER A 19 5.53 -2.49 -15.05
N LEU A 20 4.60 -3.17 -15.66
CA LEU A 20 4.77 -3.80 -16.96
C LEU A 20 3.74 -3.23 -17.95
N THR A 21 4.15 -3.09 -19.20
CA THR A 21 3.25 -2.74 -20.28
C THR A 21 3.18 -3.91 -21.26
N ALA A 22 1.99 -4.42 -21.50
CA ALA A 22 1.76 -5.48 -22.45
C ALA A 22 1.79 -4.94 -23.90
N VAL A 23 1.88 -5.84 -24.85
CA VAL A 23 1.96 -5.49 -26.30
C VAL A 23 0.70 -4.73 -26.78
N ASP A 24 -0.45 -5.01 -26.18
CA ASP A 24 -1.73 -4.33 -26.45
C ASP A 24 -1.87 -2.96 -25.78
N GLY A 25 -0.83 -2.51 -25.05
CA GLY A 25 -0.82 -1.25 -24.31
C GLY A 25 -1.41 -1.32 -22.90
N SER A 26 -1.94 -2.45 -22.48
CA SER A 26 -2.43 -2.62 -21.12
C SER A 26 -1.27 -2.58 -20.11
N ARG A 27 -1.56 -2.09 -18.91
CA ARG A 27 -0.56 -1.96 -17.85
C ARG A 27 -0.89 -2.86 -16.68
N VAL A 28 0.11 -3.55 -16.19
CA VAL A 28 0.05 -4.32 -14.96
C VAL A 28 0.99 -3.68 -13.94
N VAL A 29 0.44 -3.37 -12.79
CA VAL A 29 1.22 -2.88 -11.67
C VAL A 29 1.10 -3.90 -10.54
N ALA A 30 2.23 -4.27 -9.99
CA ALA A 30 2.29 -5.17 -8.85
C ALA A 30 3.32 -4.69 -7.85
N ARG A 31 3.11 -5.00 -6.58
CA ARG A 31 4.10 -4.72 -5.54
C ARG A 31 4.05 -5.75 -4.44
N THR A 32 5.16 -5.91 -3.75
CA THR A 32 5.21 -6.58 -2.46
C THR A 32 5.04 -5.55 -1.35
N VAL A 33 4.44 -5.96 -0.25
CA VAL A 33 4.45 -5.21 1.00
C VAL A 33 5.27 -6.02 2.00
N GLU A 34 6.46 -5.54 2.30
CA GLU A 34 7.36 -6.19 3.22
C GLU A 34 7.44 -5.39 4.51
N TRP A 35 6.83 -5.92 5.55
CA TRP A 35 6.85 -5.34 6.89
C TRP A 35 7.62 -6.25 7.83
N ALA A 36 8.72 -5.76 8.38
CA ALA A 36 9.80 -6.57 8.93
C ALA A 36 9.47 -7.42 10.17
N ALA A 37 8.35 -7.24 10.84
CA ALA A 37 8.20 -7.76 12.19
C ALA A 37 7.07 -8.76 12.40
N THR A 38 5.98 -8.70 11.63
CA THR A 38 4.80 -9.54 11.87
C THR A 38 4.08 -9.89 10.58
N PRO A 39 3.43 -11.05 10.50
CA PRO A 39 2.51 -11.35 9.42
C PRO A 39 1.39 -10.30 9.43
N MET A 40 1.25 -9.56 8.34
CA MET A 40 0.13 -8.63 8.17
C MET A 40 -1.11 -9.37 7.70
N GLN A 41 -2.23 -9.08 8.33
CA GLN A 41 -3.52 -9.49 7.82
C GLN A 41 -3.95 -8.51 6.73
N CYS A 42 -4.11 -9.01 5.52
CA CYS A 42 -4.48 -8.21 4.38
C CYS A 42 -5.82 -8.66 3.82
N GLY A 43 -6.56 -7.72 3.31
CA GLY A 43 -7.78 -7.96 2.57
C GLY A 43 -7.91 -6.97 1.42
N TYR A 44 -8.99 -7.07 0.67
CA TYR A 44 -9.31 -6.09 -0.36
C TYR A 44 -10.71 -5.52 -0.13
N MET A 45 -10.92 -4.32 -0.61
CA MET A 45 -12.22 -3.68 -0.59
C MET A 45 -12.54 -3.08 -1.95
N VAL A 46 -13.81 -3.07 -2.28
CA VAL A 46 -14.33 -2.36 -3.45
C VAL A 46 -15.06 -1.12 -2.95
N CYS A 47 -14.63 0.03 -3.40
CA CYS A 47 -15.19 1.30 -2.97
C CYS A 47 -15.88 1.98 -4.15
N PRO A 48 -17.17 2.30 -4.05
CA PRO A 48 -17.88 3.03 -5.11
C PRO A 48 -17.51 4.51 -5.12
N ARG A 49 -17.83 5.19 -6.21
CA ARG A 49 -17.80 6.66 -6.28
C ARG A 49 -18.68 7.25 -5.19
N GLY A 50 -18.26 8.36 -4.64
CA GLY A 50 -19.04 9.09 -3.64
C GLY A 50 -19.00 8.50 -2.24
N HIS A 51 -18.22 7.44 -2.02
CA HIS A 51 -18.03 6.92 -0.67
C HIS A 51 -17.30 7.94 0.21
N VAL A 52 -17.81 8.14 1.41
CA VAL A 52 -17.24 9.07 2.38
C VAL A 52 -16.37 8.32 3.36
N PHE A 53 -15.14 8.72 3.43
CA PHE A 53 -14.15 8.22 4.40
C PHE A 53 -13.98 9.17 5.56
N GLN A 54 -13.71 8.61 6.72
CA GLN A 54 -13.27 9.33 7.91
C GLN A 54 -11.93 8.74 8.35
N SER A 55 -10.91 9.57 8.40
CA SER A 55 -9.60 9.16 8.90
C SER A 55 -9.58 9.07 10.42
N TYR A 56 -8.74 8.19 10.92
CA TYR A 56 -8.47 8.05 12.35
C TYR A 56 -7.26 8.87 12.77
N THR A 57 -7.27 9.30 14.00
CA THR A 57 -6.10 9.84 14.69
C THR A 57 -5.89 9.06 15.98
N PRO A 58 -4.77 9.21 16.67
CA PRO A 58 -4.54 8.54 17.95
C PRO A 58 -5.60 8.82 19.02
N THR A 59 -6.42 9.86 18.83
CA THR A 59 -7.49 10.25 19.75
C THR A 59 -8.89 9.86 19.29
N GLY A 60 -9.01 9.13 18.18
CA GLY A 60 -10.30 8.62 17.67
C GLY A 60 -10.59 8.98 16.22
N ASP A 61 -11.88 8.89 15.84
CA ASP A 61 -12.36 9.10 14.46
C ASP A 61 -12.55 10.60 14.16
N ASN A 62 -11.53 11.38 14.35
CA ASN A 62 -11.58 12.84 14.21
C ASN A 62 -10.60 13.38 13.17
N GLY A 63 -10.13 12.54 12.29
CA GLY A 63 -9.26 12.91 11.18
C GLY A 63 -10.04 13.56 10.03
N MET A 64 -9.38 13.67 8.90
CA MET A 64 -9.95 14.27 7.71
C MET A 64 -11.10 13.44 7.14
N LYS A 65 -12.20 14.10 6.80
CA LYS A 65 -13.25 13.52 5.94
C LYS A 65 -12.93 13.80 4.49
N TYR A 66 -13.11 12.80 3.66
CA TYR A 66 -12.96 12.94 2.21
C TYR A 66 -13.92 12.01 1.47
N THR A 67 -14.21 12.35 0.24
CA THR A 67 -15.12 11.59 -0.63
C THR A 67 -14.36 11.08 -1.83
N SER A 68 -14.51 9.81 -2.15
CA SER A 68 -13.89 9.23 -3.34
C SER A 68 -14.52 9.81 -4.62
N LEU A 69 -13.70 10.33 -5.51
CA LEU A 69 -14.12 10.84 -6.82
C LEU A 69 -14.34 9.70 -7.81
N TYR A 70 -13.58 8.64 -7.68
CA TYR A 70 -13.61 7.46 -8.54
C TYR A 70 -13.94 6.22 -7.72
N GLY A 71 -14.53 5.22 -8.35
CA GLY A 71 -14.57 3.89 -7.79
C GLY A 71 -13.17 3.28 -7.80
N PHE A 72 -12.86 2.45 -6.83
CA PHE A 72 -11.57 1.79 -6.76
C PHE A 72 -11.65 0.43 -6.06
N VAL A 73 -10.68 -0.40 -6.37
CA VAL A 73 -10.37 -1.59 -5.58
C VAL A 73 -9.09 -1.31 -4.81
N GLY A 74 -9.14 -1.47 -3.51
CA GLY A 74 -8.00 -1.22 -2.63
C GLY A 74 -7.64 -2.44 -1.80
N ILE A 75 -6.36 -2.55 -1.48
CA ILE A 75 -5.86 -3.53 -0.51
C ILE A 75 -5.68 -2.81 0.81
N TYR A 76 -6.23 -3.39 1.86
CA TYR A 76 -6.04 -2.90 3.22
C TYR A 76 -5.22 -3.88 4.05
N THR A 77 -4.59 -3.36 5.10
CA THR A 77 -3.88 -4.16 6.08
C THR A 77 -4.40 -3.88 7.48
N GLU A 78 -4.50 -4.93 8.31
CA GLU A 78 -4.84 -4.89 9.74
C GLU A 78 -6.23 -4.33 10.03
N TYR A 79 -6.52 -3.17 9.49
CA TYR A 79 -7.77 -2.44 9.75
C TYR A 79 -8.43 -2.02 8.44
N GLU A 80 -9.65 -2.43 8.26
CA GLU A 80 -10.54 -1.78 7.32
C GLU A 80 -11.01 -0.46 7.96
N PRO A 81 -10.88 0.70 7.35
CA PRO A 81 -10.64 1.01 5.94
C PRO A 81 -9.22 1.51 5.60
N PHE A 82 -8.18 1.00 6.22
CA PHE A 82 -6.83 1.48 5.99
C PHE A 82 -6.27 0.94 4.67
N VAL A 83 -6.62 1.59 3.58
CA VAL A 83 -6.15 1.22 2.24
C VAL A 83 -4.72 1.69 2.04
N VAL A 84 -3.83 0.77 1.73
CA VAL A 84 -2.41 1.04 1.50
C VAL A 84 -2.04 1.08 0.02
N GLU A 85 -2.87 0.50 -0.83
CA GLU A 85 -2.69 0.47 -2.27
C GLU A 85 -4.01 0.19 -2.98
N GLY A 86 -4.15 0.65 -4.21
CA GLY A 86 -5.34 0.37 -4.99
C GLY A 86 -5.23 0.82 -6.44
N VAL A 87 -6.25 0.49 -7.19
CA VAL A 87 -6.43 0.92 -8.57
C VAL A 87 -7.84 1.51 -8.74
N ASN A 88 -7.92 2.64 -9.38
CA ASN A 88 -9.20 3.26 -9.74
C ASN A 88 -9.59 2.98 -11.19
N GLU A 89 -10.83 3.26 -11.51
CA GLU A 89 -11.35 3.26 -12.88
C GLU A 89 -10.78 4.41 -13.73
#